data_d1d0527d915ec7c9d566f9fb3c763292
#
_entry.id   d1d0527d915ec7c9d566f9fb3c763292
#
_cell.length_a   1.000
_cell.length_b   1.000
_cell.length_c   1.000
_cell.angle_alpha   90.00
_cell.angle_beta   90.00
_cell.angle_gamma   90.00
#
_symmetry.space_group_name_H-M   'P 1'
#
loop_
_entity.id
_entity.type
_entity.pdbx_description
1 polymer ?
#
loop_
_entity_poly.entity_id
_entity_poly.type
_entity_poly.pdbx_seq_one_letter_code
_entity_poly.pdbx_strand_id
1 'polypeptide(L)'
;MQVELRFAPGSAIHHDLSAVRQDGRCLWVAGDEWAGVERLTWRDGAFQDHRTFRLAEFVDLPAGPDEEADIEGLARADGWLWAVGSHSLKRKRVKPGQNGDKARKRLATVLREENRFILVRLPLVDRDGLPQPVRRDGSRHAAILSGPGRNLADMLEHDPHLAPFLRLPGKDNGVDIEGIAVIGERVFVGLRGPVLRGWAVILEIRPEPDPHDASRLRFAPVGDARYRTHFVDLDGLGIRDLCPVGDEVLILAGPTMTHDGPVKIVRWTPGNGFADPPIHVADLTTGVRDDRPEGLALLSNGQLMIVHDSPSPLRLTPEGVWADVLTI
;
A
#
# COMPACT_ATOMS: atom_id res chain seq x y z
N MET A 1 -11.54 7.16 19.09
CA MET A 1 -12.28 5.89 19.36
C MET A 1 -11.47 4.75 18.77
N GLN A 2 -11.67 3.51 19.24
CA GLN A 2 -10.97 2.35 18.69
C GLN A 2 -11.96 1.27 18.28
N VAL A 3 -11.60 0.47 17.27
CA VAL A 3 -12.36 -0.68 16.79
C VAL A 3 -11.42 -1.88 16.73
N GLU A 4 -11.87 -3.02 17.21
CA GLU A 4 -11.08 -4.24 17.21
C GLU A 4 -11.13 -4.94 15.85
N LEU A 5 -9.96 -5.34 15.38
CA LEU A 5 -9.76 -6.21 14.22
C LEU A 5 -9.36 -7.60 14.75
N ARG A 6 -10.23 -8.60 14.57
CA ARG A 6 -10.03 -9.96 15.06
C ARG A 6 -9.63 -10.89 13.92
N PHE A 7 -8.58 -11.63 14.13
CA PHE A 7 -8.03 -12.55 13.15
C PHE A 7 -8.19 -14.01 13.60
N ALA A 8 -8.09 -14.92 12.65
CA ALA A 8 -8.17 -16.35 12.96
C ALA A 8 -7.01 -16.77 13.89
N PRO A 9 -7.22 -17.74 14.78
CA PRO A 9 -6.16 -18.26 15.65
C PRO A 9 -4.93 -18.68 14.86
N GLY A 10 -3.75 -18.21 15.29
CA GLY A 10 -2.46 -18.48 14.62
C GLY A 10 -2.11 -17.54 13.47
N SER A 11 -2.98 -16.59 13.11
CA SER A 11 -2.61 -15.53 12.16
C SER A 11 -1.69 -14.53 12.86
N ALA A 12 -0.60 -14.13 12.20
CA ALA A 12 0.34 -13.11 12.68
C ALA A 12 0.18 -11.75 11.99
N ILE A 13 -0.72 -11.64 11.02
CA ILE A 13 -0.86 -10.43 10.18
C ILE A 13 -1.15 -9.15 10.98
N HIS A 14 -1.77 -9.27 12.14
CA HIS A 14 -2.07 -8.11 13.00
C HIS A 14 -0.81 -7.42 13.58
N HIS A 15 0.38 -8.00 13.39
CA HIS A 15 1.64 -7.38 13.77
C HIS A 15 2.25 -6.50 12.65
N ASP A 16 1.81 -6.70 11.40
CA ASP A 16 2.47 -6.15 10.20
C ASP A 16 1.44 -5.59 9.20
N LEU A 17 0.40 -4.88 9.72
CA LEU A 17 -0.64 -4.29 8.88
C LEU A 17 -0.10 -3.06 8.13
N SER A 18 -0.04 -3.15 6.81
CA SER A 18 0.43 -2.10 5.91
C SER A 18 -0.70 -1.36 5.17
N ALA A 19 -1.83 -2.02 4.91
CA ALA A 19 -2.92 -1.43 4.15
C ALA A 19 -4.30 -1.82 4.66
N VAL A 20 -5.29 -0.92 4.48
CA VAL A 20 -6.68 -1.16 4.88
C VAL A 20 -7.66 -0.47 3.94
N ARG A 21 -8.77 -1.14 3.56
CA ARG A 21 -9.88 -0.53 2.80
C ARG A 21 -11.22 -1.14 3.23
N GLN A 22 -12.24 -0.29 3.41
CA GLN A 22 -13.59 -0.77 3.64
C GLN A 22 -14.33 -1.04 2.33
N ASP A 23 -15.15 -2.08 2.31
CA ASP A 23 -16.06 -2.46 1.22
C ASP A 23 -17.40 -2.92 1.83
N GLY A 24 -18.34 -1.99 1.96
CA GLY A 24 -19.59 -2.24 2.67
C GLY A 24 -19.34 -2.65 4.12
N ARG A 25 -19.83 -3.82 4.53
CA ARG A 25 -19.59 -4.37 5.86
C ARG A 25 -18.25 -5.12 6.00
N CYS A 26 -17.47 -5.20 4.94
CA CYS A 26 -16.18 -5.86 4.95
C CYS A 26 -15.02 -4.86 5.07
N LEU A 27 -13.93 -5.33 5.64
CA LEU A 27 -12.66 -4.64 5.71
C LEU A 27 -11.62 -5.51 5.03
N TRP A 28 -10.96 -4.98 4.00
CA TRP A 28 -9.80 -5.58 3.38
C TRP A 28 -8.55 -5.04 4.06
N VAL A 29 -7.64 -5.93 4.44
CA VAL A 29 -6.33 -5.57 5.00
C VAL A 29 -5.23 -6.37 4.32
N ALA A 30 -4.01 -5.85 4.34
CA ALA A 30 -2.81 -6.54 3.90
C ALA A 30 -1.66 -6.26 4.85
N GLY A 31 -0.64 -7.10 4.79
CA GLY A 31 0.61 -6.94 5.50
C GLY A 31 1.80 -7.12 4.56
N ASP A 32 2.97 -6.68 4.99
CA ASP A 32 4.19 -6.66 4.20
C ASP A 32 4.94 -8.01 4.17
N GLU A 33 4.68 -8.95 5.09
CA GLU A 33 5.45 -10.20 5.21
C GLU A 33 4.94 -11.38 4.36
N TRP A 34 3.86 -11.21 3.54
CA TRP A 34 3.36 -12.30 2.71
C TRP A 34 2.63 -11.83 1.43
N ALA A 35 2.32 -12.78 0.51
CA ALA A 35 1.68 -12.48 -0.78
C ALA A 35 0.17 -12.75 -0.74
N GLY A 36 -0.59 -11.92 -0.03
CA GLY A 36 -2.04 -12.08 0.09
C GLY A 36 -2.77 -10.88 0.62
N VAL A 37 -4.09 -11.01 0.63
CA VAL A 37 -5.01 -10.02 1.20
C VAL A 37 -5.98 -10.74 2.14
N GLU A 38 -6.37 -10.04 3.18
CA GLU A 38 -7.29 -10.55 4.20
C GLU A 38 -8.61 -9.81 4.13
N ARG A 39 -9.71 -10.49 4.45
CA ARG A 39 -11.02 -9.88 4.63
C ARG A 39 -11.54 -10.17 6.03
N LEU A 40 -11.95 -9.11 6.71
CA LEU A 40 -12.72 -9.14 7.94
C LEU A 40 -14.14 -8.67 7.66
N THR A 41 -15.10 -9.09 8.47
CA THR A 41 -16.52 -8.72 8.34
C THR A 41 -16.98 -8.02 9.61
N TRP A 42 -17.68 -6.91 9.49
CA TRP A 42 -18.28 -6.21 10.63
C TRP A 42 -19.37 -7.04 11.27
N ARG A 43 -19.22 -7.34 12.55
CA ARG A 43 -20.17 -8.06 13.35
C ARG A 43 -19.94 -7.78 14.84
N ASP A 44 -21.02 -7.57 15.60
CA ASP A 44 -21.02 -7.44 17.07
C ASP A 44 -20.00 -6.41 17.60
N GLY A 45 -19.81 -5.27 16.88
CA GLY A 45 -18.94 -4.18 17.30
C GLY A 45 -17.45 -4.33 16.95
N ALA A 46 -17.07 -5.35 16.19
CA ALA A 46 -15.71 -5.60 15.72
C ALA A 46 -15.69 -6.02 14.24
N PHE A 47 -14.53 -5.91 13.59
CA PHE A 47 -14.26 -6.59 12.33
C PHE A 47 -13.65 -7.96 12.63
N GLN A 48 -14.35 -9.04 12.24
CA GLN A 48 -14.02 -10.44 12.54
C GLN A 48 -14.38 -11.35 11.35
N ASP A 49 -14.57 -12.67 11.56
CA ASP A 49 -14.82 -13.63 10.48
C ASP A 49 -13.71 -13.58 9.40
N HIS A 50 -12.48 -13.63 9.86
CA HIS A 50 -11.26 -13.51 9.08
C HIS A 50 -11.17 -14.53 7.95
N ARG A 51 -10.85 -14.06 6.75
CA ARG A 51 -10.59 -14.87 5.57
C ARG A 51 -9.36 -14.38 4.83
N THR A 52 -8.51 -15.33 4.50
CA THR A 52 -7.26 -15.18 3.76
C THR A 52 -7.46 -15.50 2.27
N PHE A 53 -6.86 -14.68 1.39
CA PHE A 53 -6.84 -14.88 -0.07
C PHE A 53 -5.40 -14.73 -0.56
N ARG A 54 -4.76 -15.82 -0.95
CA ARG A 54 -3.39 -15.80 -1.50
C ARG A 54 -3.43 -15.26 -2.94
N LEU A 55 -2.59 -14.29 -3.27
CA LEU A 55 -2.54 -13.71 -4.62
C LEU A 55 -2.23 -14.76 -5.69
N ALA A 56 -1.41 -15.77 -5.37
CA ALA A 56 -1.08 -16.87 -6.26
C ALA A 56 -2.28 -17.72 -6.68
N GLU A 57 -3.41 -17.66 -5.96
CA GLU A 57 -4.65 -18.32 -6.37
C GLU A 57 -5.30 -17.61 -7.56
N PHE A 58 -4.95 -16.36 -7.83
CA PHE A 58 -5.59 -15.50 -8.83
C PHE A 58 -4.67 -15.11 -9.97
N VAL A 59 -3.39 -14.85 -9.69
CA VAL A 59 -2.38 -14.40 -10.66
C VAL A 59 -1.07 -15.18 -10.52
N ASP A 60 -0.25 -15.18 -11.57
CA ASP A 60 1.07 -15.81 -11.56
C ASP A 60 2.10 -14.83 -11.02
N LEU A 61 2.57 -15.05 -9.80
CA LEU A 61 3.58 -14.22 -9.13
C LEU A 61 4.98 -14.46 -9.72
N PRO A 62 5.79 -13.41 -9.96
CA PRO A 62 7.06 -13.52 -10.66
C PRO A 62 8.13 -14.36 -9.93
N ALA A 63 8.13 -14.38 -8.59
CA ALA A 63 9.05 -15.22 -7.80
C ALA A 63 8.37 -16.49 -7.23
N GLY A 64 7.13 -16.76 -7.61
CA GLY A 64 6.36 -17.91 -7.15
C GLY A 64 5.48 -17.63 -5.92
N PRO A 65 4.67 -18.63 -5.52
CA PRO A 65 3.57 -18.45 -4.57
C PRO A 65 4.00 -18.31 -3.11
N ASP A 66 5.22 -18.71 -2.78
CA ASP A 66 5.69 -18.83 -1.39
C ASP A 66 6.63 -17.67 -0.98
N GLU A 67 7.00 -16.80 -1.94
CA GLU A 67 7.84 -15.63 -1.67
C GLU A 67 6.97 -14.43 -1.25
N GLU A 68 7.49 -13.63 -0.34
CA GLU A 68 6.91 -12.37 0.16
C GLU A 68 6.62 -11.38 -0.98
N ALA A 69 5.50 -10.68 -0.94
CA ALA A 69 5.13 -9.66 -1.92
C ALA A 69 5.19 -8.22 -1.40
N ASP A 70 5.37 -8.01 -0.10
CA ASP A 70 5.50 -6.68 0.51
C ASP A 70 4.35 -5.76 0.06
N ILE A 71 3.11 -6.18 0.32
CA ILE A 71 1.92 -5.42 -0.10
C ILE A 71 1.80 -4.18 0.78
N GLU A 72 1.91 -3.02 0.16
CA GLU A 72 1.95 -1.72 0.84
C GLU A 72 0.76 -0.82 0.49
N GLY A 73 -0.17 -1.31 -0.30
CA GLY A 73 -1.36 -0.55 -0.60
C GLY A 73 -2.49 -1.38 -1.16
N LEU A 74 -3.71 -1.04 -0.75
CA LEU A 74 -4.96 -1.60 -1.26
C LEU A 74 -5.86 -0.48 -1.79
N ALA A 75 -6.64 -0.76 -2.85
CA ALA A 75 -7.72 0.11 -3.29
C ALA A 75 -8.94 -0.71 -3.69
N ARG A 76 -10.12 -0.14 -3.48
CA ARG A 76 -11.41 -0.72 -3.87
C ARG A 76 -12.12 0.23 -4.81
N ALA A 77 -12.34 -0.18 -6.06
CA ALA A 77 -13.05 0.61 -7.06
C ALA A 77 -13.79 -0.29 -8.05
N ASP A 78 -15.00 0.07 -8.42
CA ASP A 78 -15.79 -0.49 -9.55
C ASP A 78 -15.82 -2.03 -9.63
N GLY A 79 -15.97 -2.70 -8.49
CA GLY A 79 -15.98 -4.16 -8.43
C GLY A 79 -14.61 -4.80 -8.52
N TRP A 80 -13.53 -4.04 -8.31
CA TRP A 80 -12.16 -4.52 -8.27
C TRP A 80 -11.51 -4.29 -6.91
N LEU A 81 -10.69 -5.24 -6.48
CA LEU A 81 -9.71 -5.06 -5.44
C LEU A 81 -8.33 -4.93 -6.09
N TRP A 82 -7.62 -3.85 -5.74
CA TRP A 82 -6.27 -3.59 -6.19
C TRP A 82 -5.30 -3.78 -5.04
N ALA A 83 -4.13 -4.34 -5.35
CA ALA A 83 -3.02 -4.45 -4.42
C ALA A 83 -1.72 -4.05 -5.12
N VAL A 84 -0.88 -3.28 -4.44
CA VAL A 84 0.43 -2.86 -4.93
C VAL A 84 1.51 -3.26 -3.94
N GLY A 85 2.60 -3.82 -4.45
CA GLY A 85 3.82 -4.06 -3.67
C GLY A 85 4.70 -2.81 -3.62
N SER A 86 5.67 -2.80 -2.71
CA SER A 86 6.53 -1.64 -2.44
C SER A 86 7.37 -1.17 -3.63
N HIS A 87 7.63 -2.01 -4.62
CA HIS A 87 8.57 -1.74 -5.74
C HIS A 87 9.96 -1.30 -5.25
N SER A 88 10.36 -1.72 -4.07
CA SER A 88 11.58 -1.28 -3.40
C SER A 88 12.65 -2.37 -3.34
N LEU A 89 13.91 -1.93 -3.30
CA LEU A 89 15.03 -2.79 -2.92
C LEU A 89 15.13 -2.89 -1.41
N LYS A 90 15.60 -4.04 -0.90
CA LYS A 90 15.72 -4.35 0.53
C LYS A 90 17.19 -4.47 0.94
N ARG A 91 17.63 -3.67 1.91
CA ARG A 91 18.94 -3.85 2.55
C ARG A 91 18.83 -4.84 3.69
N LYS A 92 19.76 -5.79 3.78
CA LYS A 92 19.78 -6.74 4.90
C LYS A 92 20.05 -6.05 6.24
N ARG A 93 19.14 -6.22 7.20
CA ARG A 93 19.31 -5.74 8.57
C ARG A 93 20.44 -6.49 9.29
N VAL A 94 21.19 -5.80 10.13
CA VAL A 94 22.11 -6.43 11.10
C VAL A 94 21.28 -7.17 12.13
N LYS A 95 21.63 -8.43 12.41
CA LYS A 95 20.96 -9.21 13.47
C LYS A 95 21.65 -8.99 14.82
N PRO A 96 20.91 -9.00 15.93
CA PRO A 96 21.51 -8.93 17.27
C PRO A 96 22.63 -9.98 17.45
N GLY A 97 23.72 -9.60 18.13
CA GLY A 97 24.84 -10.49 18.41
C GLY A 97 25.77 -10.84 17.24
N GLN A 98 25.57 -10.24 16.06
CA GLN A 98 26.51 -10.43 14.95
C GLN A 98 27.81 -9.66 15.17
N ASN A 99 28.97 -10.30 14.85
CA ASN A 99 30.25 -9.61 14.85
C ASN A 99 30.37 -8.56 13.74
N GLY A 100 31.36 -7.65 13.83
CA GLY A 100 31.53 -6.53 12.95
C GLY A 100 31.60 -6.88 11.45
N ASP A 101 32.27 -7.97 11.08
CA ASP A 101 32.41 -8.39 9.68
C ASP A 101 31.09 -8.93 9.10
N LYS A 102 30.36 -9.73 9.88
CA LYS A 102 29.02 -10.19 9.49
C LYS A 102 28.04 -9.02 9.35
N ALA A 103 28.09 -8.07 10.29
CA ALA A 103 27.28 -6.86 10.24
C ALA A 103 27.58 -6.02 8.99
N ARG A 104 28.87 -5.76 8.69
CA ARG A 104 29.29 -5.03 7.47
C ARG A 104 28.83 -5.73 6.19
N LYS A 105 29.01 -7.06 6.10
CA LYS A 105 28.55 -7.84 4.95
C LYS A 105 27.04 -7.71 4.75
N ARG A 106 26.24 -7.76 5.80
CA ARG A 106 24.78 -7.57 5.71
C ARG A 106 24.43 -6.17 5.24
N LEU A 107 25.02 -5.13 5.82
CA LEU A 107 24.80 -3.75 5.39
C LEU A 107 25.21 -3.47 3.94
N ALA A 108 26.19 -4.19 3.41
CA ALA A 108 26.59 -4.11 2.01
C ALA A 108 25.65 -4.90 1.07
N THR A 109 24.78 -5.76 1.60
CA THR A 109 23.90 -6.61 0.79
C THR A 109 22.57 -5.92 0.53
N VAL A 110 22.28 -5.66 -0.75
CA VAL A 110 20.98 -5.20 -1.24
C VAL A 110 20.34 -6.34 -2.04
N LEU A 111 19.06 -6.57 -1.83
CA LEU A 111 18.26 -7.61 -2.47
C LEU A 111 17.20 -6.97 -3.36
N ARG A 112 16.90 -7.61 -4.47
CA ARG A 112 15.71 -7.41 -5.27
C ARG A 112 14.86 -8.67 -5.15
N GLU A 113 13.68 -8.53 -4.59
CA GLU A 113 12.69 -9.60 -4.40
C GLU A 113 11.56 -9.34 -5.40
N GLU A 114 11.40 -10.21 -6.41
CA GLU A 114 10.58 -9.87 -7.60
C GLU A 114 9.09 -9.74 -7.29
N ASN A 115 8.55 -10.46 -6.28
CA ASN A 115 7.16 -10.31 -5.87
C ASN A 115 6.83 -8.94 -5.28
N ARG A 116 7.82 -8.14 -4.87
CA ARG A 116 7.62 -6.75 -4.43
C ARG A 116 7.27 -5.80 -5.59
N PHE A 117 7.60 -6.18 -6.85
CA PHE A 117 7.45 -5.35 -8.04
C PHE A 117 6.16 -5.68 -8.80
N ILE A 118 5.02 -5.69 -8.07
CA ILE A 118 3.71 -6.05 -8.63
C ILE A 118 2.66 -4.96 -8.41
N LEU A 119 1.75 -4.85 -9.38
CA LEU A 119 0.44 -4.24 -9.21
C LEU A 119 -0.60 -5.24 -9.69
N VAL A 120 -1.52 -5.61 -8.81
CA VAL A 120 -2.53 -6.64 -9.07
C VAL A 120 -3.91 -6.01 -9.01
N ARG A 121 -4.83 -6.47 -9.87
CA ARG A 121 -6.26 -6.23 -9.70
C ARG A 121 -7.05 -7.53 -9.76
N LEU A 122 -8.00 -7.69 -8.86
CA LEU A 122 -8.82 -8.87 -8.72
C LEU A 122 -10.30 -8.50 -8.90
N PRO A 123 -11.06 -9.17 -9.79
CA PRO A 123 -12.51 -8.96 -9.83
C PRO A 123 -13.12 -9.45 -8.53
N LEU A 124 -14.03 -8.65 -7.96
CA LEU A 124 -14.83 -9.04 -6.82
C LEU A 124 -16.22 -9.46 -7.29
N VAL A 125 -16.70 -10.56 -6.76
CA VAL A 125 -18.08 -11.03 -6.91
C VAL A 125 -18.75 -11.07 -5.53
N ASP A 126 -20.05 -10.82 -5.49
CA ASP A 126 -20.81 -11.04 -4.26
C ASP A 126 -21.07 -12.54 -4.09
N ARG A 127 -20.77 -13.06 -2.90
CA ARG A 127 -21.15 -14.41 -2.46
C ARG A 127 -21.76 -14.31 -1.06
N ASP A 128 -23.04 -14.56 -0.96
CA ASP A 128 -23.79 -14.50 0.29
C ASP A 128 -23.71 -13.11 0.99
N GLY A 129 -23.72 -12.03 0.19
CA GLY A 129 -23.61 -10.66 0.68
C GLY A 129 -22.19 -10.24 1.08
N LEU A 130 -21.15 -10.99 0.68
CA LEU A 130 -19.76 -10.70 0.96
C LEU A 130 -18.94 -10.64 -0.32
N PRO A 131 -18.12 -9.59 -0.52
CA PRO A 131 -17.22 -9.49 -1.68
C PRO A 131 -16.14 -10.57 -1.57
N GLN A 132 -15.92 -11.29 -2.67
CA GLN A 132 -14.91 -12.33 -2.78
C GLN A 132 -14.12 -12.17 -4.08
N PRO A 133 -12.77 -12.22 -4.05
CA PRO A 133 -11.97 -12.18 -5.25
C PRO A 133 -12.11 -13.49 -6.05
N VAL A 134 -12.06 -13.37 -7.37
CA VAL A 134 -12.10 -14.51 -8.29
C VAL A 134 -11.08 -14.32 -9.42
N ARG A 135 -10.63 -15.43 -10.03
CA ARG A 135 -9.76 -15.35 -11.22
C ARG A 135 -10.46 -14.71 -12.41
N ARG A 136 -11.77 -14.98 -12.53
CA ARG A 136 -12.57 -14.52 -13.65
C ARG A 136 -14.04 -14.33 -13.27
N ASP A 137 -14.62 -13.27 -13.80
CA ASP A 137 -16.06 -13.02 -13.78
C ASP A 137 -16.50 -12.40 -15.11
N GLY A 138 -17.10 -13.21 -15.98
CA GLY A 138 -17.43 -12.80 -17.35
C GLY A 138 -16.19 -12.40 -18.15
N SER A 139 -16.12 -11.11 -18.55
CA SER A 139 -14.98 -10.50 -19.23
C SER A 139 -13.93 -9.94 -18.27
N ARG A 140 -14.21 -9.87 -16.97
CA ARG A 140 -13.26 -9.37 -15.95
C ARG A 140 -12.30 -10.49 -15.55
N HIS A 141 -11.00 -10.26 -15.69
CA HIS A 141 -9.95 -11.19 -15.31
C HIS A 141 -9.08 -10.61 -14.21
N ALA A 142 -8.71 -11.44 -13.23
CA ALA A 142 -7.60 -11.12 -12.35
C ALA A 142 -6.36 -10.91 -13.22
N ALA A 143 -5.64 -9.82 -12.99
CA ALA A 143 -4.52 -9.43 -13.83
C ALA A 143 -3.41 -8.78 -13.00
N ILE A 144 -2.17 -8.95 -13.47
CA ILE A 144 -0.96 -8.47 -12.82
C ILE A 144 -0.09 -7.67 -13.78
N LEU A 145 0.46 -6.56 -13.27
CA LEU A 145 1.57 -5.85 -13.87
C LEU A 145 2.84 -6.29 -13.14
N SER A 146 3.74 -6.98 -13.83
CA SER A 146 4.96 -7.52 -13.23
C SER A 146 5.97 -7.95 -14.29
N GLY A 147 7.20 -8.20 -13.86
CA GLY A 147 8.29 -8.69 -14.70
C GLY A 147 9.09 -7.58 -15.41
N PRO A 148 10.20 -7.93 -16.07
CA PRO A 148 11.10 -6.98 -16.71
C PRO A 148 10.40 -6.08 -17.73
N GLY A 149 10.62 -4.76 -17.63
CA GLY A 149 10.02 -3.74 -18.50
C GLY A 149 8.52 -3.51 -18.27
N ARG A 150 7.89 -4.22 -17.33
CA ARG A 150 6.45 -4.24 -17.09
C ARG A 150 6.08 -3.99 -15.63
N ASN A 151 6.90 -3.33 -14.85
CA ASN A 151 6.60 -2.89 -13.49
C ASN A 151 6.84 -1.38 -13.34
N LEU A 152 6.41 -0.81 -12.22
CA LEU A 152 6.50 0.63 -12.00
C LEU A 152 7.95 1.12 -11.88
N ALA A 153 8.85 0.35 -11.27
CA ALA A 153 10.25 0.75 -11.16
C ALA A 153 10.93 0.83 -12.53
N ASP A 154 10.71 -0.16 -13.40
CA ASP A 154 11.28 -0.15 -14.77
C ASP A 154 10.68 0.98 -15.63
N MET A 155 9.42 1.36 -15.38
CA MET A 155 8.81 2.51 -16.06
C MET A 155 9.54 3.82 -15.75
N LEU A 156 10.13 3.94 -14.56
CA LEU A 156 10.81 5.12 -14.05
C LEU A 156 12.30 5.16 -14.37
N GLU A 157 12.86 4.18 -15.11
CA GLU A 157 14.29 4.06 -15.36
C GLU A 157 14.93 5.33 -15.99
N HIS A 158 14.15 6.10 -16.74
CA HIS A 158 14.57 7.33 -17.39
C HIS A 158 13.86 8.59 -16.84
N ASP A 159 13.15 8.47 -15.71
CA ASP A 159 12.51 9.62 -15.08
C ASP A 159 13.57 10.58 -14.52
N PRO A 160 13.53 11.88 -14.89
CA PRO A 160 14.56 12.84 -14.50
C PRO A 160 14.65 13.08 -12.99
N HIS A 161 13.60 12.78 -12.24
CA HIS A 161 13.52 12.99 -10.78
C HIS A 161 13.77 11.70 -9.99
N LEU A 162 13.28 10.56 -10.49
CA LEU A 162 13.21 9.31 -9.73
C LEU A 162 14.26 8.26 -10.11
N ALA A 163 14.77 8.30 -11.35
CA ALA A 163 15.78 7.32 -11.82
C ALA A 163 17.00 7.15 -10.89
N PRO A 164 17.57 8.24 -10.31
CA PRO A 164 18.72 8.11 -9.39
C PRO A 164 18.42 7.27 -8.14
N PHE A 165 17.16 7.21 -7.71
CA PHE A 165 16.73 6.55 -6.48
C PHE A 165 16.33 5.08 -6.66
N LEU A 166 16.17 4.60 -7.89
CA LEU A 166 15.80 3.20 -8.19
C LEU A 166 16.84 2.17 -7.73
N ARG A 167 18.08 2.60 -7.53
CA ARG A 167 19.19 1.73 -7.08
C ARG A 167 19.42 1.77 -5.58
N LEU A 168 18.65 2.58 -4.86
CA LEU A 168 18.73 2.70 -3.42
C LEU A 168 17.64 1.83 -2.77
N PRO A 169 17.93 1.15 -1.65
CA PRO A 169 16.89 0.48 -0.86
C PRO A 169 15.84 1.47 -0.36
N GLY A 170 14.58 1.04 -0.30
CA GLY A 170 13.47 1.91 0.13
C GLY A 170 13.74 2.61 1.47
N LYS A 171 14.18 1.86 2.48
CA LYS A 171 14.51 2.41 3.82
C LYS A 171 15.78 3.26 3.87
N ASP A 172 16.52 3.39 2.76
CA ASP A 172 17.67 4.29 2.58
C ASP A 172 17.29 5.51 1.70
N ASN A 173 16.02 5.90 1.66
CA ASN A 173 15.45 6.94 0.81
C ASN A 173 15.45 6.59 -0.70
N GLY A 174 15.38 5.30 -1.03
CA GLY A 174 15.12 4.82 -2.38
C GLY A 174 13.65 4.93 -2.78
N VAL A 175 13.33 4.50 -4.01
CA VAL A 175 11.93 4.36 -4.43
C VAL A 175 11.26 3.31 -3.56
N ASP A 176 10.12 3.69 -2.99
CA ASP A 176 9.34 2.88 -2.08
C ASP A 176 7.87 3.31 -2.14
N ILE A 177 7.01 2.41 -2.58
CA ILE A 177 5.58 2.67 -2.74
C ILE A 177 4.85 2.22 -1.48
N GLU A 178 4.03 3.12 -0.90
CA GLU A 178 3.22 2.84 0.29
C GLU A 178 1.80 3.43 0.17
N GLY A 179 1.17 3.32 -0.96
CA GLY A 179 -0.22 3.72 -1.09
C GLY A 179 -0.74 3.66 -2.50
N ILE A 180 -2.03 3.36 -2.62
CA ILE A 180 -2.73 3.34 -3.90
C ILE A 180 -4.14 3.89 -3.75
N ALA A 181 -4.55 4.78 -4.67
CA ALA A 181 -5.92 5.23 -4.82
C ALA A 181 -6.37 5.03 -6.27
N VAL A 182 -7.62 4.64 -6.47
CA VAL A 182 -8.22 4.46 -7.79
C VAL A 182 -9.45 5.34 -7.91
N ILE A 183 -9.47 6.21 -8.93
CA ILE A 183 -10.57 7.12 -9.25
C ILE A 183 -10.89 6.97 -10.74
N GLY A 184 -11.96 6.28 -11.06
CA GLY A 184 -12.28 5.87 -12.42
C GLY A 184 -11.16 5.00 -13.02
N GLU A 185 -10.63 5.38 -14.18
CA GLU A 185 -9.53 4.66 -14.83
C GLU A 185 -8.13 5.10 -14.33
N ARG A 186 -8.07 6.13 -13.49
CA ARG A 186 -6.81 6.70 -12.97
C ARG A 186 -6.40 5.98 -11.71
N VAL A 187 -5.18 5.51 -11.69
CA VAL A 187 -4.54 4.89 -10.51
C VAL A 187 -3.43 5.81 -10.03
N PHE A 188 -3.51 6.21 -8.78
CA PHE A 188 -2.52 7.03 -8.10
C PHE A 188 -1.71 6.14 -7.17
N VAL A 189 -0.39 6.24 -7.27
CA VAL A 189 0.55 5.46 -6.46
C VAL A 189 1.42 6.43 -5.68
N GLY A 190 1.34 6.38 -4.36
CA GLY A 190 2.09 7.25 -3.45
C GLY A 190 3.45 6.68 -3.10
N LEU A 191 4.47 7.54 -3.04
CA LEU A 191 5.81 7.16 -2.64
C LEU A 191 6.11 7.62 -1.22
N ARG A 192 6.52 6.69 -0.34
CA ARG A 192 7.16 7.03 0.93
C ARG A 192 8.52 7.71 0.68
N GLY A 193 9.26 7.21 -0.26
CA GLY A 193 10.54 7.74 -0.72
C GLY A 193 10.70 7.60 -2.24
N PRO A 194 11.55 8.45 -2.84
CA PRO A 194 12.23 9.60 -2.26
C PRO A 194 11.31 10.80 -2.02
N VAL A 195 11.68 11.64 -1.05
CA VAL A 195 11.15 13.00 -0.90
C VAL A 195 12.15 13.99 -1.48
N LEU A 196 11.72 14.81 -2.42
CA LEU A 196 12.58 15.69 -3.21
C LEU A 196 12.52 17.13 -2.64
N ARG A 197 13.46 17.48 -1.76
CA ARG A 197 13.51 18.79 -1.09
C ARG A 197 12.20 19.23 -0.42
N GLY A 198 11.53 18.29 0.23
CA GLY A 198 10.26 18.54 0.91
C GLY A 198 9.03 18.04 0.13
N TRP A 199 9.17 17.80 -1.16
CA TRP A 199 8.06 17.37 -2.02
C TRP A 199 7.96 15.85 -2.08
N ALA A 200 6.83 15.31 -1.66
CA ALA A 200 6.46 13.93 -1.88
C ALA A 200 5.98 13.70 -3.32
N VAL A 201 5.99 12.46 -3.76
CA VAL A 201 5.69 12.09 -5.14
C VAL A 201 4.49 11.17 -5.20
N ILE A 202 3.55 11.49 -6.10
CA ILE A 202 2.47 10.60 -6.52
C ILE A 202 2.62 10.34 -8.01
N LEU A 203 2.59 9.08 -8.42
CA LEU A 203 2.53 8.68 -9.82
C LEU A 203 1.07 8.44 -10.20
N GLU A 204 0.62 9.08 -11.27
CA GLU A 204 -0.65 8.78 -11.93
C GLU A 204 -0.38 7.87 -13.12
N ILE A 205 -0.99 6.70 -13.11
CA ILE A 205 -0.90 5.70 -14.17
C ILE A 205 -2.30 5.28 -14.61
N ARG A 206 -2.38 4.63 -15.75
CA ARG A 206 -3.61 4.03 -16.29
C ARG A 206 -3.34 2.58 -16.68
N PRO A 207 -3.45 1.63 -15.74
CA PRO A 207 -3.30 0.21 -16.05
C PRO A 207 -4.53 -0.32 -16.79
N GLU A 208 -4.31 -1.02 -17.90
CA GLU A 208 -5.37 -1.68 -18.66
C GLU A 208 -5.00 -3.13 -18.96
N PRO A 209 -5.96 -4.01 -19.31
CA PRO A 209 -5.64 -5.38 -19.74
C PRO A 209 -4.72 -5.38 -20.97
N ASP A 210 -3.76 -6.28 -20.97
CA ASP A 210 -2.99 -6.54 -22.18
C ASP A 210 -3.93 -7.21 -23.23
N PRO A 211 -4.02 -6.70 -24.46
CA PRO A 211 -4.90 -7.25 -25.49
C PRO A 211 -4.56 -8.68 -25.92
N HIS A 212 -3.36 -9.15 -25.63
CA HIS A 212 -2.87 -10.47 -25.98
C HIS A 212 -2.95 -11.47 -24.81
N ASP A 213 -3.05 -10.97 -23.57
CA ASP A 213 -3.12 -11.78 -22.36
C ASP A 213 -3.93 -11.06 -21.27
N ALA A 214 -5.18 -11.43 -21.11
CA ALA A 214 -6.10 -10.81 -20.15
C ALA A 214 -5.69 -10.99 -18.68
N SER A 215 -4.74 -11.91 -18.37
CA SER A 215 -4.15 -12.08 -17.04
C SER A 215 -3.01 -11.07 -16.75
N ARG A 216 -2.65 -10.26 -17.74
CA ARG A 216 -1.61 -9.24 -17.63
C ARG A 216 -2.19 -7.83 -17.74
N LEU A 217 -1.53 -6.90 -17.05
CA LEU A 217 -1.76 -5.46 -17.21
C LEU A 217 -0.62 -4.84 -18.04
N ARG A 218 -0.97 -3.74 -18.71
CA ARG A 218 -0.02 -2.85 -19.35
C ARG A 218 -0.34 -1.41 -19.01
N PHE A 219 0.61 -0.50 -19.23
CA PHE A 219 0.38 0.93 -19.08
C PHE A 219 -0.29 1.50 -20.34
N ALA A 220 -1.50 2.04 -20.20
CA ALA A 220 -2.08 2.92 -21.19
C ALA A 220 -1.52 4.35 -21.03
N PRO A 221 -1.55 5.18 -22.07
CA PRO A 221 -1.09 6.56 -21.98
C PRO A 221 -1.90 7.39 -20.97
N VAL A 222 -1.23 8.28 -20.24
CA VAL A 222 -1.79 9.36 -19.45
C VAL A 222 -1.45 10.69 -20.17
N GLY A 223 -2.38 11.22 -20.96
CA GLY A 223 -2.05 12.26 -21.93
C GLY A 223 -1.07 11.73 -22.99
N ASP A 224 0.03 12.44 -23.21
CA ASP A 224 1.08 12.08 -24.18
C ASP A 224 2.20 11.21 -23.57
N ALA A 225 2.11 10.83 -22.26
CA ALA A 225 3.14 10.09 -21.54
C ALA A 225 2.60 8.75 -21.02
N ARG A 226 3.52 7.87 -20.56
CA ARG A 226 3.14 6.59 -19.92
C ARG A 226 2.60 6.76 -18.50
N TYR A 227 2.93 7.87 -17.84
CA TYR A 227 2.50 8.24 -16.50
C TYR A 227 2.60 9.76 -16.33
N ARG A 228 2.03 10.28 -15.26
CA ARG A 228 2.22 11.66 -14.82
C ARG A 228 2.73 11.68 -13.40
N THR A 229 3.70 12.53 -13.12
CA THR A 229 4.23 12.76 -11.77
C THR A 229 3.55 13.98 -11.16
N HIS A 230 3.02 13.81 -9.96
CA HIS A 230 2.52 14.91 -9.12
C HIS A 230 3.47 15.09 -7.95
N PHE A 231 3.79 16.35 -7.66
CA PHE A 231 4.59 16.73 -6.51
C PHE A 231 3.69 17.39 -5.48
N VAL A 232 3.70 16.88 -4.25
CA VAL A 232 2.85 17.35 -3.16
C VAL A 232 3.73 17.80 -2.01
N ASP A 233 3.55 19.05 -1.57
CA ASP A 233 4.28 19.58 -0.41
C ASP A 233 3.71 18.98 0.88
N LEU A 234 4.46 18.10 1.51
CA LEU A 234 4.12 17.45 2.77
C LEU A 234 5.09 17.81 3.90
N ASP A 235 5.80 18.96 3.79
CA ASP A 235 6.80 19.41 4.76
C ASP A 235 7.94 18.40 4.99
N GLY A 236 8.33 17.66 3.94
CA GLY A 236 9.40 16.66 4.01
C GLY A 236 8.93 15.26 4.43
N LEU A 237 7.65 15.05 4.64
CA LEU A 237 7.09 13.74 4.90
C LEU A 237 6.90 12.96 3.59
N GLY A 238 6.96 11.64 3.68
CA GLY A 238 6.59 10.72 2.62
C GLY A 238 5.12 10.30 2.72
N ILE A 239 4.63 9.62 1.70
CA ILE A 239 3.28 9.08 1.66
C ILE A 239 3.30 7.69 2.29
N ARG A 240 2.39 7.44 3.23
CA ARG A 240 2.20 6.15 3.88
C ARG A 240 0.98 5.42 3.32
N ASP A 241 -0.07 6.15 2.97
CA ASP A 241 -1.23 5.59 2.28
C ASP A 241 -2.01 6.67 1.53
N LEU A 242 -2.82 6.25 0.54
CA LEU A 242 -3.72 7.08 -0.27
C LEU A 242 -5.14 6.54 -0.17
N CYS A 243 -6.09 7.31 0.33
CA CYS A 243 -7.49 6.91 0.44
C CYS A 243 -8.38 7.84 -0.41
N PRO A 244 -9.05 7.33 -1.47
CA PRO A 244 -9.91 8.17 -2.31
C PRO A 244 -11.18 8.58 -1.57
N VAL A 245 -11.59 9.85 -1.76
CA VAL A 245 -12.84 10.44 -1.23
C VAL A 245 -13.50 11.26 -2.35
N GLY A 246 -14.41 10.68 -3.11
CA GLY A 246 -14.92 11.28 -4.34
C GLY A 246 -13.79 11.46 -5.35
N ASP A 247 -13.61 12.69 -5.84
CA ASP A 247 -12.55 13.05 -6.79
C ASP A 247 -11.26 13.52 -6.11
N GLU A 248 -11.21 13.51 -4.79
CA GLU A 248 -10.06 13.87 -3.96
C GLU A 248 -9.39 12.64 -3.34
N VAL A 249 -8.20 12.84 -2.78
CA VAL A 249 -7.43 11.80 -2.10
C VAL A 249 -7.00 12.29 -0.72
N LEU A 250 -7.31 11.55 0.31
CA LEU A 250 -6.67 11.69 1.61
C LEU A 250 -5.31 11.00 1.57
N ILE A 251 -4.30 11.72 2.02
CA ILE A 251 -2.93 11.24 2.11
C ILE A 251 -2.59 11.07 3.58
N LEU A 252 -2.23 9.86 3.98
CA LEU A 252 -1.53 9.62 5.24
C LEU A 252 -0.05 9.92 4.99
N ALA A 253 0.47 10.93 5.65
CA ALA A 253 1.84 11.40 5.49
C ALA A 253 2.65 11.15 6.76
N GLY A 254 3.86 10.62 6.61
CA GLY A 254 4.73 10.27 7.73
C GLY A 254 6.22 10.22 7.36
N PRO A 255 7.10 9.85 8.29
CA PRO A 255 8.53 9.78 8.06
C PRO A 255 8.91 8.83 6.92
N THR A 256 9.93 9.22 6.12
CA THR A 256 10.42 8.42 4.99
C THR A 256 11.37 7.29 5.39
N MET A 257 12.06 7.43 6.51
CA MET A 257 13.02 6.46 7.03
C MET A 257 12.58 5.91 8.41
N THR A 258 13.37 5.03 9.00
CA THR A 258 13.12 4.41 10.31
C THR A 258 13.26 5.38 11.50
N HIS A 259 12.87 6.64 11.35
CA HIS A 259 12.90 7.63 12.41
C HIS A 259 11.47 7.94 12.89
N ASP A 260 11.34 8.20 14.18
CA ASP A 260 10.11 8.75 14.72
C ASP A 260 9.93 10.18 14.20
N GLY A 261 8.70 10.54 13.89
CA GLY A 261 8.38 11.86 13.38
C GLY A 261 6.88 12.09 13.33
N PRO A 262 6.46 13.30 12.92
CA PRO A 262 5.05 13.64 12.82
C PRO A 262 4.37 12.77 11.76
N VAL A 263 3.12 12.43 12.04
CA VAL A 263 2.21 11.80 11.07
C VAL A 263 0.97 12.67 10.98
N LYS A 264 0.56 12.97 9.75
CA LYS A 264 -0.62 13.81 9.49
C LYS A 264 -1.46 13.24 8.36
N ILE A 265 -2.73 13.63 8.35
CA ILE A 265 -3.64 13.39 7.24
C ILE A 265 -3.86 14.73 6.54
N VAL A 266 -3.69 14.73 5.22
CA VAL A 266 -4.00 15.88 4.38
C VAL A 266 -4.91 15.47 3.23
N ARG A 267 -5.64 16.43 2.68
CA ARG A 267 -6.50 16.25 1.50
C ARG A 267 -5.83 16.88 0.29
N TRP A 268 -5.71 16.13 -0.76
CA TRP A 268 -5.12 16.54 -2.03
C TRP A 268 -6.12 16.34 -3.18
N THR A 269 -6.19 17.33 -4.08
CA THR A 269 -7.01 17.25 -5.29
C THR A 269 -6.12 16.91 -6.48
N PRO A 270 -6.31 15.77 -7.16
CA PRO A 270 -5.54 15.39 -8.34
C PRO A 270 -5.66 16.42 -9.47
N GLY A 271 -4.52 16.88 -9.97
CA GLY A 271 -4.43 17.88 -11.03
C GLY A 271 -4.11 19.28 -10.53
N ASN A 272 -4.17 19.54 -9.23
CA ASN A 272 -3.66 20.78 -8.66
C ASN A 272 -2.16 20.93 -8.94
N GLY A 273 -1.75 22.15 -9.22
CA GLY A 273 -0.34 22.48 -9.46
C GLY A 273 0.44 22.70 -8.17
N PHE A 274 1.71 23.07 -8.31
CA PHE A 274 2.58 23.43 -7.17
C PHE A 274 2.04 24.58 -6.31
N ALA A 275 1.15 25.41 -6.85
CA ALA A 275 0.58 26.57 -6.14
C ALA A 275 -0.58 26.17 -5.19
N ASP A 276 -1.09 24.97 -5.28
CA ASP A 276 -2.26 24.51 -4.53
C ASP A 276 -1.82 23.49 -3.47
N PRO A 277 -1.42 23.93 -2.27
CA PRO A 277 -0.98 23.01 -1.22
C PRO A 277 -2.12 22.10 -0.77
N PRO A 278 -1.82 20.90 -0.30
CA PRO A 278 -2.82 20.02 0.28
C PRO A 278 -3.42 20.65 1.55
N ILE A 279 -4.71 20.36 1.78
CA ILE A 279 -5.43 20.88 2.94
C ILE A 279 -5.17 19.98 4.13
N HIS A 280 -4.71 20.55 5.26
CA HIS A 280 -4.54 19.81 6.51
C HIS A 280 -5.89 19.31 7.04
N VAL A 281 -5.96 18.04 7.45
CA VAL A 281 -7.16 17.39 8.00
C VAL A 281 -6.96 17.05 9.47
N ALA A 282 -5.87 16.36 9.83
CA ALA A 282 -5.58 15.98 11.21
C ALA A 282 -4.10 15.67 11.41
N ASP A 283 -3.60 15.95 12.63
CA ASP A 283 -2.35 15.40 13.13
C ASP A 283 -2.64 14.12 13.92
N LEU A 284 -1.82 13.08 13.70
CA LEU A 284 -1.92 11.84 14.44
C LEU A 284 -0.90 11.82 15.58
N THR A 285 -1.37 11.49 16.77
CA THR A 285 -0.49 11.22 17.89
C THR A 285 0.13 9.84 17.64
N THR A 286 1.41 9.79 17.30
CA THR A 286 2.14 8.52 17.26
C THR A 286 2.41 8.07 18.68
N GLY A 287 2.09 6.82 18.97
CA GLY A 287 2.44 6.16 20.22
C GLY A 287 3.97 6.00 20.36
N VAL A 288 4.39 5.37 21.44
CA VAL A 288 5.81 5.14 21.73
C VAL A 288 6.40 4.17 20.72
N ARG A 289 7.45 4.57 20.01
CA ARG A 289 8.40 3.82 19.13
C ARG A 289 7.85 2.78 18.15
N ASP A 290 6.83 2.00 18.53
CA ASP A 290 6.38 0.82 17.78
C ASP A 290 5.01 1.00 17.13
N ASP A 291 4.33 2.11 17.35
CA ASP A 291 2.97 2.39 16.85
C ASP A 291 3.04 3.23 15.58
N ARG A 292 3.16 2.59 14.43
CA ARG A 292 3.32 3.25 13.13
C ARG A 292 2.02 3.26 12.33
N PRO A 293 1.37 4.42 12.13
CA PRO A 293 0.26 4.52 11.21
C PRO A 293 0.73 4.22 9.78
N GLU A 294 0.15 3.19 9.16
CA GLU A 294 0.54 2.74 7.82
C GLU A 294 -0.65 2.69 6.87
N GLY A 295 -1.85 2.33 7.33
CA GLY A 295 -3.03 2.25 6.49
C GLY A 295 -4.16 3.17 6.92
N LEU A 296 -4.86 3.76 5.93
CA LEU A 296 -5.96 4.70 6.10
C LEU A 296 -7.19 4.26 5.32
N ALA A 297 -8.36 4.12 5.95
CA ALA A 297 -9.62 3.83 5.28
C ALA A 297 -10.72 4.83 5.66
N LEU A 298 -11.49 5.28 4.67
CA LEU A 298 -12.77 5.95 4.90
C LEU A 298 -13.83 4.90 5.19
N LEU A 299 -14.45 5.00 6.36
CA LEU A 299 -15.54 4.13 6.77
C LEU A 299 -16.88 4.61 6.20
N SER A 300 -17.84 3.69 6.06
CA SER A 300 -19.17 3.98 5.52
C SER A 300 -19.99 4.99 6.34
N ASN A 301 -19.61 5.23 7.59
CA ASN A 301 -20.19 6.26 8.45
C ASN A 301 -19.47 7.62 8.36
N GLY A 302 -18.51 7.79 7.44
CA GLY A 302 -17.75 9.02 7.25
C GLY A 302 -16.55 9.21 8.17
N GLN A 303 -16.28 8.26 9.08
CA GLN A 303 -15.10 8.29 9.94
C GLN A 303 -13.87 7.72 9.20
N LEU A 304 -12.67 8.02 9.70
CA LEU A 304 -11.43 7.45 9.21
C LEU A 304 -10.91 6.38 10.16
N MET A 305 -10.57 5.21 9.62
CA MET A 305 -9.86 4.15 10.32
C MET A 305 -8.37 4.21 9.99
N ILE A 306 -7.53 4.00 11.00
CA ILE A 306 -6.07 3.93 10.87
C ILE A 306 -5.61 2.60 11.46
N VAL A 307 -4.86 1.84 10.66
CA VAL A 307 -4.14 0.65 11.10
C VAL A 307 -2.66 0.93 11.24
N HIS A 308 -1.97 0.11 12.02
CA HIS A 308 -0.58 0.33 12.42
C HIS A 308 0.27 -0.88 12.08
N ASP A 309 1.43 -0.64 11.45
CA ASP A 309 2.53 -1.59 11.44
C ASP A 309 3.21 -1.61 12.82
N SER A 310 3.66 -2.80 13.23
CA SER A 310 4.34 -2.99 14.51
C SER A 310 3.59 -2.33 15.67
N PRO A 311 2.31 -2.70 15.92
CA PRO A 311 1.48 -2.03 16.91
C PRO A 311 2.09 -2.20 18.31
N SER A 312 1.94 -1.15 19.12
CA SER A 312 2.38 -1.21 20.52
C SER A 312 1.65 -2.33 21.27
N PRO A 313 2.25 -2.90 22.35
CA PRO A 313 1.58 -3.92 23.17
C PRO A 313 0.20 -3.49 23.71
N LEU A 314 -0.04 -2.19 23.83
CA LEU A 314 -1.32 -1.64 24.26
C LEU A 314 -2.44 -1.78 23.22
N ARG A 315 -2.09 -1.96 21.95
CA ARG A 315 -3.05 -2.21 20.87
C ARG A 315 -3.37 -3.67 20.66
N LEU A 316 -2.52 -4.58 21.13
CA LEU A 316 -2.71 -6.01 20.94
C LEU A 316 -3.84 -6.53 21.81
N THR A 317 -4.68 -7.40 21.23
CA THR A 317 -5.70 -8.17 21.93
C THR A 317 -5.37 -9.66 21.83
N PRO A 318 -6.02 -10.54 22.59
CA PRO A 318 -5.79 -11.99 22.44
C PRO A 318 -6.10 -12.54 21.05
N GLU A 319 -6.94 -11.87 20.27
CA GLU A 319 -7.41 -12.32 18.95
C GLU A 319 -7.02 -11.37 17.81
N GLY A 320 -6.35 -10.24 18.10
CA GLY A 320 -6.05 -9.26 17.05
C GLY A 320 -5.45 -7.95 17.55
N VAL A 321 -5.97 -6.83 17.04
CA VAL A 321 -5.41 -5.51 17.28
C VAL A 321 -6.48 -4.42 17.27
N TRP A 322 -6.27 -3.34 18.04
CA TRP A 322 -7.08 -2.13 18.01
C TRP A 322 -6.64 -1.19 16.88
N ALA A 323 -7.54 -0.87 15.97
CA ALA A 323 -7.40 0.21 15.01
C ALA A 323 -7.98 1.52 15.55
N ASP A 324 -7.35 2.65 15.26
CA ASP A 324 -7.90 3.96 15.63
C ASP A 324 -8.99 4.38 14.66
N VAL A 325 -10.02 5.08 15.19
CA VAL A 325 -11.10 5.67 14.40
C VAL A 325 -11.25 7.14 14.78
N LEU A 326 -11.14 8.01 13.76
CA LEU A 326 -11.23 9.45 13.87
C LEU A 326 -12.50 9.97 13.20
N THR A 327 -13.10 10.99 13.79
CA THR A 327 -14.13 11.82 13.15
C THR A 327 -13.44 13.06 12.57
N ILE A 328 -13.64 13.34 11.29
CA ILE A 328 -13.09 14.48 10.54
C ILE A 328 -14.18 15.47 10.18
#